data_4154178c40fa5627422ac1e01b590ed8
#
_entry.id   4154178c40fa5627422ac1e01b590ed8
#
_cell.length_a   1.000
_cell.length_b   1.000
_cell.length_c   1.000
_cell.angle_alpha   90.00
_cell.angle_beta   90.00
_cell.angle_gamma   90.00
#
_symmetry.space_group_name_H-M   'P 1'
#
loop_
_entity.id
_entity.type
_entity.pdbx_description
1 polymer ?
#
loop_
_entity_poly.entity_id
_entity_poly.type
_entity_poly.pdbx_seq_one_letter_code
_entity_poly.pdbx_strand_id
1 'polypeptide(L)'
;VIAEYGNRTRFPASKKTRYNVTGEWATTFTDEKKESKAGGEFVQNGNYITGTFRTPYGDYRFLQGIVSGDSISLSGFDGSMALLFKGKIYRKKIVGKMYSRNSDALDWHSDKGKVDLPDNLTKIKPDAGKVSFTFPDTDGNPVSINDDRYKNKVVVLQIMGSWCPNCLDEMQFIIDNYKRYEAMGVEFIALAYERTDNFSESQKALQPFLKKFDIPYPILIPPVSVADEHKTEKTIPQIDNIVAFPTTIFINKSGYIVKVHNGFDGPATGIHFTRYKEEFEQTLKALSAQ
;
A
#
# COMPACT_ATOMS: atom_id res chain seq x y z
N VAL A 1 21.29 14.01 0.80
CA VAL A 1 20.50 14.38 -0.40
C VAL A 1 20.83 15.84 -0.70
N ILE A 2 21.31 16.11 -1.93
CA ILE A 2 21.53 17.49 -2.42
C ILE A 2 20.31 17.82 -3.26
N ALA A 3 19.58 18.88 -2.93
CA ALA A 3 18.45 19.39 -3.67
C ALA A 3 18.86 20.73 -4.33
N GLU A 4 18.75 20.83 -5.64
CA GLU A 4 18.99 22.04 -6.39
C GLU A 4 17.67 22.60 -6.92
N TYR A 5 17.40 23.87 -6.63
CA TYR A 5 16.21 24.56 -7.12
C TYR A 5 16.27 24.72 -8.64
N GLY A 6 15.15 24.38 -9.30
CA GLY A 6 15.02 24.52 -10.76
C GLY A 6 15.61 23.39 -11.59
N ASN A 7 16.36 22.44 -11.01
CA ASN A 7 16.84 21.28 -11.73
C ASN A 7 15.76 20.19 -11.77
N ARG A 8 15.19 19.96 -12.96
CA ARG A 8 14.10 18.96 -13.16
C ARG A 8 14.58 17.52 -13.33
N THR A 9 15.89 17.29 -13.48
CA THR A 9 16.46 15.97 -13.70
C THR A 9 17.28 15.56 -12.49
N ARG A 10 16.83 14.51 -11.77
CA ARG A 10 17.59 13.94 -10.63
C ARG A 10 18.88 13.27 -11.05
N PHE A 11 18.94 12.80 -12.30
CA PHE A 11 20.10 12.11 -12.84
C PHE A 11 20.41 12.65 -14.25
N PRO A 12 21.61 13.21 -14.48
CA PRO A 12 22.06 13.58 -15.82
C PRO A 12 22.38 12.33 -16.62
N ALA A 13 21.81 12.19 -17.81
CA ALA A 13 22.17 11.16 -18.75
C ALA A 13 23.49 11.50 -19.43
N SER A 14 24.56 10.76 -19.14
CA SER A 14 25.88 10.99 -19.70
C SER A 14 26.19 10.17 -20.97
N LYS A 15 25.43 9.08 -21.19
CA LYS A 15 25.65 8.15 -22.31
C LYS A 15 24.32 7.71 -22.93
N LYS A 16 24.29 7.59 -24.26
CA LYS A 16 23.16 6.94 -24.93
C LYS A 16 23.09 5.47 -24.52
N THR A 17 21.89 4.99 -24.21
CA THR A 17 21.67 3.57 -23.88
C THR A 17 21.33 2.75 -25.12
N ARG A 18 21.73 1.47 -25.10
CA ARG A 18 21.29 0.44 -26.04
C ARG A 18 20.25 -0.50 -25.44
N TYR A 19 20.02 -0.37 -24.12
CA TYR A 19 19.10 -1.22 -23.40
C TYR A 19 17.70 -0.59 -23.36
N ASN A 20 16.70 -1.44 -23.50
CA ASN A 20 15.31 -1.09 -23.22
C ASN A 20 14.81 -1.97 -22.07
N VAL A 21 14.52 -1.33 -20.95
CA VAL A 21 14.05 -1.99 -19.74
C VAL A 21 12.51 -1.94 -19.58
N THR A 22 11.79 -1.40 -20.57
CA THR A 22 10.31 -1.37 -20.54
C THR A 22 9.73 -2.76 -20.32
N GLY A 23 8.74 -2.86 -19.44
CA GLY A 23 7.96 -4.05 -19.12
C GLY A 23 8.26 -4.65 -17.75
N GLU A 24 7.87 -5.89 -17.56
CA GLU A 24 7.88 -6.58 -16.26
C GLU A 24 9.24 -7.26 -15.99
N TRP A 25 9.63 -7.23 -14.72
CA TRP A 25 10.89 -7.77 -14.21
C TRP A 25 10.68 -8.52 -12.90
N ALA A 26 10.97 -9.81 -12.89
CA ALA A 26 10.99 -10.61 -11.66
C ALA A 26 12.20 -10.18 -10.82
N THR A 27 11.94 -9.53 -9.70
CA THR A 27 12.96 -8.91 -8.84
C THR A 27 13.07 -9.64 -7.51
N THR A 28 14.28 -9.77 -7.01
CA THR A 28 14.58 -10.23 -5.65
C THR A 28 15.44 -9.18 -4.96
N PHE A 29 15.00 -8.75 -3.78
CA PHE A 29 15.79 -7.96 -2.84
C PHE A 29 16.38 -8.89 -1.80
N THR A 30 17.66 -8.75 -1.51
CA THR A 30 18.39 -9.59 -0.56
C THR A 30 19.01 -8.71 0.52
N ASP A 31 18.64 -8.97 1.76
CA ASP A 31 19.37 -8.51 2.91
C ASP A 31 20.17 -9.70 3.52
N GLU A 32 21.00 -9.46 4.54
CA GLU A 32 21.87 -10.49 5.13
C GLU A 32 21.13 -11.75 5.59
N LYS A 33 19.81 -11.69 5.82
CA LYS A 33 19.02 -12.75 6.46
C LYS A 33 17.82 -13.22 5.66
N LYS A 34 17.39 -12.46 4.62
CA LYS A 34 16.11 -12.75 3.95
C LYS A 34 16.10 -12.26 2.51
N GLU A 35 15.49 -13.08 1.66
CA GLU A 35 15.10 -12.69 0.31
C GLU A 35 13.63 -12.27 0.27
N SER A 36 13.33 -11.21 -0.46
CA SER A 36 11.97 -10.75 -0.74
C SER A 36 11.76 -10.56 -2.24
N LYS A 37 10.61 -11.08 -2.74
CA LYS A 37 10.26 -10.99 -4.15
C LYS A 37 9.45 -9.73 -4.44
N ALA A 38 9.67 -9.17 -5.64
CA ALA A 38 8.94 -8.03 -6.16
C ALA A 38 8.79 -8.13 -7.68
N GLY A 39 7.77 -7.46 -8.23
CA GLY A 39 7.63 -7.24 -9.67
C GLY A 39 8.09 -5.82 -10.01
N GLY A 40 9.18 -5.67 -10.75
CA GLY A 40 9.57 -4.39 -11.33
C GLY A 40 8.74 -4.11 -12.57
N GLU A 41 8.16 -2.92 -12.66
CA GLU A 41 7.32 -2.49 -13.79
C GLU A 41 7.83 -1.16 -14.31
N PHE A 42 8.42 -1.17 -15.49
CA PHE A 42 9.12 0.00 -16.03
C PHE A 42 8.60 0.40 -17.41
N VAL A 43 8.61 1.71 -17.64
CA VAL A 43 8.40 2.33 -18.94
C VAL A 43 9.59 3.22 -19.23
N GLN A 44 10.26 2.97 -20.36
CA GLN A 44 11.45 3.73 -20.78
C GLN A 44 11.17 4.53 -22.05
N ASN A 45 11.52 5.80 -22.04
CA ASN A 45 11.50 6.69 -23.19
C ASN A 45 12.88 7.33 -23.38
N GLY A 46 13.60 6.88 -24.39
CA GLY A 46 15.01 7.26 -24.57
C GLY A 46 15.87 6.80 -23.39
N ASN A 47 16.50 7.76 -22.71
CA ASN A 47 17.24 7.48 -21.47
C ASN A 47 16.36 7.54 -20.21
N TYR A 48 15.18 8.17 -20.28
CA TYR A 48 14.31 8.30 -19.13
C TYR A 48 13.55 7.02 -18.83
N ILE A 49 13.40 6.74 -17.55
CA ILE A 49 12.65 5.58 -17.06
C ILE A 49 11.73 6.03 -15.91
N THR A 50 10.51 5.51 -15.94
CA THR A 50 9.55 5.59 -14.83
C THR A 50 9.06 4.19 -14.51
N GLY A 51 8.52 4.00 -13.31
CA GLY A 51 7.93 2.72 -12.90
C GLY A 51 7.87 2.56 -11.41
N THR A 52 7.76 1.32 -10.96
CA THR A 52 7.72 0.94 -9.56
C THR A 52 8.23 -0.48 -9.37
N PHE A 53 8.37 -0.88 -8.10
CA PHE A 53 8.43 -2.29 -7.70
C PHE A 53 7.17 -2.61 -6.90
N ARG A 54 6.45 -3.61 -7.33
CA ARG A 54 5.26 -4.15 -6.66
C ARG A 54 5.68 -5.31 -5.76
N THR A 55 5.19 -5.33 -4.52
CA THR A 55 5.44 -6.37 -3.53
C THR A 55 4.12 -6.92 -3.00
N PRO A 56 4.10 -8.03 -2.27
CA PRO A 56 2.88 -8.51 -1.60
C PRO A 56 2.31 -7.55 -0.53
N TYR A 57 3.07 -6.52 -0.16
CA TYR A 57 2.71 -5.54 0.88
C TYR A 57 2.29 -4.17 0.29
N GLY A 58 2.31 -4.04 -1.03
CA GLY A 58 2.09 -2.79 -1.77
C GLY A 58 3.26 -2.44 -2.68
N ASP A 59 3.20 -1.28 -3.31
CA ASP A 59 4.21 -0.83 -4.26
C ASP A 59 5.14 0.26 -3.71
N TYR A 60 6.24 0.52 -4.43
CA TYR A 60 7.17 1.61 -4.09
C TYR A 60 6.77 2.96 -4.69
N ARG A 61 5.51 3.11 -5.07
CA ARG A 61 4.94 4.30 -5.68
C ARG A 61 5.73 4.73 -6.93
N PHE A 62 5.65 5.98 -7.31
CA PHE A 62 6.31 6.49 -8.51
C PHE A 62 7.82 6.61 -8.35
N LEU A 63 8.56 5.77 -9.05
CA LEU A 63 10.00 5.89 -9.24
C LEU A 63 10.27 6.52 -10.60
N GLN A 64 11.27 7.38 -10.65
CA GLN A 64 11.78 7.93 -11.91
C GLN A 64 13.31 7.92 -11.94
N GLY A 65 13.88 7.86 -13.13
CA GLY A 65 15.32 7.87 -13.28
C GLY A 65 15.79 7.81 -14.71
N ILE A 66 16.94 7.21 -14.90
CA ILE A 66 17.57 7.07 -16.21
C ILE A 66 18.21 5.71 -16.41
N VAL A 67 18.32 5.35 -17.69
CA VAL A 67 19.26 4.33 -18.18
C VAL A 67 20.37 5.06 -18.95
N SER A 68 21.63 4.93 -18.54
CA SER A 68 22.78 5.58 -19.14
C SER A 68 23.88 4.55 -19.44
N GLY A 69 24.11 4.27 -20.73
CA GLY A 69 24.96 3.15 -21.16
C GLY A 69 24.33 1.82 -20.70
N ASP A 70 25.03 1.11 -19.81
CA ASP A 70 24.61 -0.14 -19.17
C ASP A 70 24.10 0.05 -17.73
N SER A 71 23.95 1.28 -17.27
CA SER A 71 23.62 1.57 -15.89
C SER A 71 22.20 2.10 -15.76
N ILE A 72 21.50 1.68 -14.71
CA ILE A 72 20.18 2.17 -14.32
C ILE A 72 20.25 2.89 -12.99
N SER A 73 19.57 4.01 -12.88
CA SER A 73 19.36 4.74 -11.62
C SER A 73 17.91 5.15 -11.52
N LEU A 74 17.26 4.79 -10.43
CA LEU A 74 15.86 5.14 -10.11
C LEU A 74 15.79 5.74 -8.72
N SER A 75 14.92 6.69 -8.50
CA SER A 75 14.64 7.22 -7.18
C SER A 75 13.19 7.60 -7.00
N GLY A 76 12.74 7.57 -5.76
CA GLY A 76 11.45 8.07 -5.29
C GLY A 76 11.59 8.73 -3.94
N PHE A 77 10.63 9.62 -3.65
CA PHE A 77 10.44 10.19 -2.33
C PHE A 77 8.94 10.36 -2.10
N ASP A 78 8.43 9.74 -1.06
CA ASP A 78 7.00 9.70 -0.76
C ASP A 78 6.58 10.61 0.40
N GLY A 79 7.51 11.46 0.87
CA GLY A 79 7.34 12.30 2.05
C GLY A 79 7.87 11.66 3.34
N SER A 80 8.00 10.35 3.38
CA SER A 80 8.49 9.54 4.51
C SER A 80 9.80 8.83 4.19
N MET A 81 9.90 8.21 3.02
CA MET A 81 11.06 7.44 2.58
C MET A 81 11.70 8.04 1.33
N ALA A 82 13.03 8.20 1.34
CA ALA A 82 13.83 8.44 0.16
C ALA A 82 14.40 7.09 -0.33
N LEU A 83 14.11 6.75 -1.57
CA LEU A 83 14.54 5.52 -2.22
C LEU A 83 15.49 5.83 -3.36
N LEU A 84 16.59 5.07 -3.44
CA LEU A 84 17.55 5.14 -4.54
C LEU A 84 17.95 3.73 -4.96
N PHE A 85 17.70 3.39 -6.21
CA PHE A 85 18.11 2.15 -6.84
C PHE A 85 19.23 2.45 -7.83
N LYS A 86 20.32 1.74 -7.74
CA LYS A 86 21.41 1.78 -8.72
C LYS A 86 21.72 0.36 -9.19
N GLY A 87 21.95 0.17 -10.48
CA GLY A 87 22.25 -1.16 -11.00
C GLY A 87 22.94 -1.13 -12.35
N LYS A 88 23.41 -2.31 -12.77
CA LYS A 88 23.92 -2.60 -14.11
C LYS A 88 22.99 -3.56 -14.85
N ILE A 89 22.82 -3.32 -16.13
CA ILE A 89 21.97 -4.07 -17.03
C ILE A 89 22.82 -5.04 -17.84
N TYR A 90 22.49 -6.33 -17.80
CA TYR A 90 23.13 -7.42 -18.53
C TYR A 90 22.09 -8.15 -19.39
N ARG A 91 21.86 -7.71 -20.63
CA ARG A 91 20.84 -8.28 -21.52
C ARG A 91 19.45 -8.30 -20.85
N LYS A 92 19.05 -9.46 -20.26
CA LYS A 92 17.76 -9.68 -19.61
C LYS A 92 17.85 -9.69 -18.07
N LYS A 93 18.97 -9.22 -17.53
CA LYS A 93 19.21 -9.18 -16.09
C LYS A 93 19.65 -7.79 -15.63
N ILE A 94 19.23 -7.38 -14.47
CA ILE A 94 19.71 -6.18 -13.77
C ILE A 94 20.24 -6.63 -12.42
N VAL A 95 21.38 -6.08 -11.99
CA VAL A 95 21.95 -6.34 -10.66
C VAL A 95 22.36 -5.02 -10.05
N GLY A 96 22.05 -4.80 -8.79
CA GLY A 96 22.33 -3.53 -8.17
C GLY A 96 22.13 -3.47 -6.67
N LYS A 97 22.10 -2.24 -6.15
CA LYS A 97 21.85 -1.93 -4.74
C LYS A 97 20.71 -0.92 -4.61
N MET A 98 19.87 -1.16 -3.62
CA MET A 98 18.84 -0.24 -3.16
C MET A 98 19.29 0.43 -1.87
N TYR A 99 19.13 1.73 -1.81
CA TYR A 99 19.43 2.54 -0.64
C TYR A 99 18.15 3.19 -0.12
N SER A 100 17.89 3.06 1.18
CA SER A 100 16.74 3.64 1.86
C SER A 100 17.17 4.22 3.20
N ARG A 101 16.92 5.52 3.44
CA ARG A 101 17.29 6.21 4.67
C ARG A 101 18.76 5.97 5.08
N ASN A 102 18.99 5.66 6.37
CA ASN A 102 20.30 5.33 6.96
C ASN A 102 20.50 3.82 7.13
N SER A 103 19.71 2.99 6.44
CA SER A 103 19.88 1.54 6.47
C SER A 103 21.02 1.10 5.53
N ASP A 104 21.56 -0.09 5.79
CA ASP A 104 22.47 -0.74 4.88
C ASP A 104 21.82 -0.95 3.51
N ALA A 105 22.65 -0.94 2.49
CA ALA A 105 22.19 -1.10 1.13
C ALA A 105 21.73 -2.55 0.90
N LEU A 106 20.49 -2.73 0.44
CA LEU A 106 20.00 -4.04 -0.01
C LEU A 106 20.54 -4.37 -1.39
N ASP A 107 21.02 -5.58 -1.57
CA ASP A 107 21.29 -6.08 -2.91
C ASP A 107 19.97 -6.40 -3.62
N TRP A 108 19.90 -6.13 -4.90
CA TRP A 108 18.78 -6.53 -5.73
C TRP A 108 19.22 -7.05 -7.08
N HIS A 109 18.48 -8.01 -7.59
CA HIS A 109 18.59 -8.43 -8.97
C HIS A 109 17.21 -8.61 -9.58
N SER A 110 17.13 -8.44 -10.88
CA SER A 110 15.89 -8.63 -11.65
C SER A 110 16.19 -9.39 -12.91
N ASP A 111 15.36 -10.36 -13.23
CA ASP A 111 15.33 -11.07 -14.50
C ASP A 111 14.10 -10.60 -15.30
N LYS A 112 14.26 -10.42 -16.61
CA LYS A 112 13.17 -9.97 -17.49
C LYS A 112 12.06 -11.00 -17.52
N GLY A 113 10.86 -10.62 -17.07
CA GLY A 113 9.69 -11.49 -17.04
C GLY A 113 8.75 -11.18 -15.87
N LYS A 114 7.68 -11.94 -15.82
CA LYS A 114 6.65 -11.83 -14.75
C LYS A 114 7.12 -12.53 -13.48
N VAL A 115 6.56 -12.09 -12.38
CA VAL A 115 6.66 -12.75 -11.07
C VAL A 115 5.26 -12.91 -10.50
N ASP A 116 4.98 -14.10 -9.97
CA ASP A 116 3.79 -14.33 -9.17
C ASP A 116 4.09 -13.92 -7.73
N LEU A 117 3.33 -12.96 -7.24
CA LEU A 117 3.39 -12.49 -5.86
C LEU A 117 2.17 -13.03 -5.11
N PRO A 118 2.35 -13.53 -3.87
CA PRO A 118 1.21 -13.94 -3.06
C PRO A 118 0.32 -12.74 -2.72
N ASP A 119 -0.97 -12.91 -2.86
CA ASP A 119 -2.01 -11.91 -2.60
C ASP A 119 -2.83 -12.16 -1.33
N ASN A 120 -2.71 -13.37 -0.75
CA ASN A 120 -3.45 -13.83 0.42
C ASN A 120 -2.53 -14.07 1.62
N LEU A 121 -1.90 -13.01 2.12
CA LEU A 121 -0.99 -13.08 3.27
C LEU A 121 -1.75 -13.18 4.60
N THR A 122 -2.90 -12.51 4.70
CA THR A 122 -3.80 -12.53 5.85
C THR A 122 -4.96 -13.47 5.57
N LYS A 123 -5.22 -14.41 6.47
CA LYS A 123 -6.29 -15.41 6.31
C LYS A 123 -7.42 -15.16 7.30
N ILE A 124 -8.64 -15.40 6.84
CA ILE A 124 -9.81 -15.47 7.71
C ILE A 124 -9.73 -16.78 8.50
N LYS A 125 -9.88 -16.72 9.82
CA LYS A 125 -9.87 -17.92 10.67
C LYS A 125 -11.08 -18.80 10.35
N PRO A 126 -10.96 -20.14 10.39
CA PRO A 126 -12.06 -21.06 10.05
C PRO A 126 -13.35 -20.83 10.87
N ASP A 127 -13.21 -20.54 12.15
CA ASP A 127 -14.32 -20.33 13.08
C ASP A 127 -14.56 -18.84 13.35
N ALA A 128 -14.24 -17.97 12.40
CA ALA A 128 -14.40 -16.54 12.54
C ALA A 128 -15.88 -16.19 12.72
N GLY A 129 -16.22 -15.65 13.89
CA GLY A 129 -17.53 -15.08 14.16
C GLY A 129 -17.74 -13.75 13.43
N LYS A 130 -18.87 -13.10 13.73
CA LYS A 130 -19.13 -11.73 13.27
C LYS A 130 -18.06 -10.79 13.79
N VAL A 131 -17.73 -9.78 12.98
CA VAL A 131 -16.85 -8.70 13.42
C VAL A 131 -17.55 -7.88 14.48
N SER A 132 -16.86 -7.60 15.57
CA SER A 132 -17.38 -6.77 16.66
C SER A 132 -16.24 -6.00 17.30
N PHE A 133 -16.33 -4.69 17.30
CA PHE A 133 -15.42 -3.79 18.00
C PHE A 133 -16.10 -2.45 18.28
N THR A 134 -15.53 -1.73 19.25
CA THR A 134 -15.87 -0.32 19.51
C THR A 134 -14.56 0.40 19.80
N PHE A 135 -14.23 1.41 19.00
CA PHE A 135 -13.04 2.23 19.18
C PHE A 135 -13.40 3.72 19.08
N PRO A 136 -12.64 4.60 19.72
CA PRO A 136 -12.84 6.04 19.57
C PRO A 136 -12.50 6.49 18.14
N ASP A 137 -13.29 7.41 17.60
CA ASP A 137 -12.95 8.17 16.40
C ASP A 137 -11.87 9.24 16.71
N THR A 138 -11.54 10.05 15.73
CA THR A 138 -10.52 11.10 15.87
C THR A 138 -10.95 12.24 16.82
N ASP A 139 -12.21 12.32 17.20
CA ASP A 139 -12.74 13.29 18.18
C ASP A 139 -12.93 12.67 19.58
N GLY A 140 -12.66 11.36 19.71
CA GLY A 140 -12.78 10.61 20.95
C GLY A 140 -14.17 10.00 21.17
N ASN A 141 -15.10 10.13 20.22
CA ASN A 141 -16.42 9.53 20.33
C ASN A 141 -16.34 8.02 20.06
N PRO A 142 -17.00 7.17 20.87
CA PRO A 142 -17.03 5.74 20.62
C PRO A 142 -17.85 5.43 19.36
N VAL A 143 -17.26 4.68 18.43
CA VAL A 143 -17.92 4.18 17.22
C VAL A 143 -17.82 2.65 17.21
N SER A 144 -18.97 2.00 17.10
CA SER A 144 -19.08 0.54 17.03
C SER A 144 -19.44 0.09 15.61
N ILE A 145 -18.83 -1.00 15.15
CA ILE A 145 -19.30 -1.63 13.90
C ILE A 145 -20.75 -2.14 14.02
N ASN A 146 -21.27 -2.28 15.25
CA ASN A 146 -22.65 -2.70 15.51
C ASN A 146 -23.65 -1.53 15.56
N ASP A 147 -23.23 -0.28 15.34
CA ASP A 147 -24.11 0.88 15.29
C ASP A 147 -25.12 0.76 14.14
N ASP A 148 -26.27 1.41 14.29
CA ASP A 148 -27.38 1.33 13.31
C ASP A 148 -26.96 1.72 11.90
N ARG A 149 -25.99 2.60 11.76
CA ARG A 149 -25.40 3.00 10.48
C ARG A 149 -24.88 1.82 9.67
N TYR A 150 -24.32 0.79 10.31
CA TYR A 150 -23.68 -0.35 9.67
C TYR A 150 -24.57 -1.58 9.56
N LYS A 151 -25.73 -1.58 10.21
CA LYS A 151 -26.68 -2.72 10.16
C LYS A 151 -27.19 -2.97 8.76
N ASN A 152 -27.12 -4.23 8.32
CA ASN A 152 -27.53 -4.66 6.97
C ASN A 152 -26.79 -3.92 5.84
N LYS A 153 -25.57 -3.43 6.10
CA LYS A 153 -24.71 -2.80 5.12
C LYS A 153 -23.50 -3.68 4.82
N VAL A 154 -22.96 -3.54 3.63
CA VAL A 154 -21.60 -3.99 3.33
C VAL A 154 -20.66 -2.99 3.99
N VAL A 155 -19.70 -3.48 4.79
CA VAL A 155 -18.71 -2.62 5.43
C VAL A 155 -17.32 -2.95 4.90
N VAL A 156 -16.59 -1.93 4.49
CA VAL A 156 -15.18 -2.03 4.10
C VAL A 156 -14.33 -1.43 5.22
N LEU A 157 -13.48 -2.26 5.84
CA LEU A 157 -12.50 -1.79 6.79
C LEU A 157 -11.17 -1.58 6.08
N GLN A 158 -10.62 -0.38 6.18
CA GLN A 158 -9.26 -0.06 5.79
C GLN A 158 -8.35 -0.11 7.02
N ILE A 159 -7.45 -1.07 7.09
CA ILE A 159 -6.38 -1.09 8.08
C ILE A 159 -5.27 -0.18 7.58
N MET A 160 -4.97 0.87 8.32
CA MET A 160 -4.06 1.92 7.87
C MET A 160 -3.17 2.44 8.99
N GLY A 161 -2.26 3.34 8.67
CA GLY A 161 -1.50 4.15 9.61
C GLY A 161 -1.08 5.46 8.94
N SER A 162 -0.99 6.56 9.71
CA SER A 162 -0.59 7.87 9.18
C SER A 162 0.82 7.88 8.56
N TRP A 163 1.63 6.93 8.95
CA TRP A 163 3.01 6.73 8.50
C TRP A 163 3.12 5.95 7.18
N CYS A 164 2.00 5.46 6.63
CA CYS A 164 1.96 4.52 5.49
C CYS A 164 1.57 5.24 4.19
N PRO A 165 2.48 5.47 3.25
CA PRO A 165 2.17 6.17 2.00
C PRO A 165 1.16 5.45 1.11
N ASN A 166 1.22 4.11 1.00
CA ASN A 166 0.26 3.33 0.19
C ASN A 166 -1.15 3.38 0.79
N CYS A 167 -1.26 3.50 2.13
CA CYS A 167 -2.56 3.69 2.78
C CYS A 167 -3.21 5.02 2.37
N LEU A 168 -2.40 6.06 2.11
CA LEU A 168 -2.88 7.34 1.59
C LEU A 168 -3.40 7.22 0.18
N ASP A 169 -2.70 6.49 -0.67
CA ASP A 169 -3.10 6.29 -2.06
C ASP A 169 -4.41 5.49 -2.14
N GLU A 170 -4.57 4.46 -1.29
CA GLU A 170 -5.83 3.72 -1.18
C GLU A 170 -6.96 4.58 -0.60
N MET A 171 -6.67 5.37 0.45
CA MET A 171 -7.64 6.32 1.02
C MET A 171 -8.12 7.32 -0.05
N GLN A 172 -7.23 7.89 -0.85
CA GLN A 172 -7.61 8.77 -1.95
C GLN A 172 -8.50 8.05 -2.97
N PHE A 173 -8.17 6.82 -3.32
CA PHE A 173 -9.02 6.00 -4.21
C PHE A 173 -10.42 5.80 -3.61
N ILE A 174 -10.54 5.52 -2.31
CA ILE A 174 -11.83 5.37 -1.62
C ILE A 174 -12.59 6.70 -1.65
N ILE A 175 -11.97 7.81 -1.28
CA ILE A 175 -12.59 9.14 -1.25
C ILE A 175 -13.15 9.51 -2.62
N ASP A 176 -12.37 9.34 -3.69
CA ASP A 176 -12.76 9.67 -5.07
C ASP A 176 -13.99 8.87 -5.54
N ASN A 177 -14.26 7.73 -4.94
CA ASN A 177 -15.35 6.83 -5.30
C ASN A 177 -16.44 6.71 -4.22
N TYR A 178 -16.27 7.37 -3.07
CA TYR A 178 -17.10 7.18 -1.88
C TYR A 178 -18.60 7.31 -2.16
N LYS A 179 -19.03 8.43 -2.77
CA LYS A 179 -20.46 8.68 -3.06
C LYS A 179 -21.09 7.60 -3.91
N ARG A 180 -20.32 7.03 -4.85
CA ARG A 180 -20.77 5.92 -5.70
C ARG A 180 -20.98 4.65 -4.90
N TYR A 181 -20.06 4.34 -3.99
CA TYR A 181 -20.15 3.16 -3.14
C TYR A 181 -21.21 3.31 -2.03
N GLU A 182 -21.34 4.49 -1.44
CA GLU A 182 -22.42 4.83 -0.49
C GLU A 182 -23.79 4.61 -1.12
N ALA A 183 -23.99 5.04 -2.37
CA ALA A 183 -25.24 4.82 -3.11
C ALA A 183 -25.54 3.32 -3.37
N MET A 184 -24.54 2.44 -3.29
CA MET A 184 -24.68 0.98 -3.34
C MET A 184 -24.98 0.35 -1.98
N GLY A 185 -25.08 1.15 -0.90
CA GLY A 185 -25.26 0.67 0.46
C GLY A 185 -23.98 0.16 1.11
N VAL A 186 -22.82 0.66 0.69
CA VAL A 186 -21.51 0.34 1.27
C VAL A 186 -21.10 1.43 2.23
N GLU A 187 -20.63 1.04 3.42
CA GLU A 187 -20.04 1.90 4.42
C GLU A 187 -18.54 1.62 4.58
N PHE A 188 -17.80 2.64 4.97
CA PHE A 188 -16.36 2.54 5.16
C PHE A 188 -15.98 2.92 6.59
N ILE A 189 -14.96 2.23 7.11
CA ILE A 189 -14.30 2.55 8.38
C ILE A 189 -12.79 2.39 8.17
N ALA A 190 -11.99 3.36 8.58
CA ALA A 190 -10.55 3.18 8.69
C ALA A 190 -10.16 2.86 10.12
N LEU A 191 -9.29 1.86 10.33
CA LEU A 191 -8.66 1.59 11.61
C LEU A 191 -7.20 2.02 11.56
N ALA A 192 -6.85 3.07 12.31
CA ALA A 192 -5.52 3.66 12.32
C ALA A 192 -4.62 3.01 13.37
N TYR A 193 -3.69 2.18 12.92
CA TYR A 193 -2.65 1.59 13.77
C TYR A 193 -1.42 2.49 13.76
N GLU A 194 -1.36 3.38 14.74
CA GLU A 194 -0.27 4.33 14.87
C GLU A 194 0.96 3.70 15.55
N ARG A 195 2.05 4.46 15.67
CA ARG A 195 3.30 3.99 16.29
C ARG A 195 3.26 3.97 17.81
N THR A 196 2.14 4.38 18.39
CA THR A 196 1.89 4.46 19.84
C THR A 196 0.48 3.94 20.10
N ASP A 197 0.23 3.47 21.30
CA ASP A 197 -1.10 3.13 21.84
C ASP A 197 -1.76 4.30 22.57
N ASN A 198 -1.06 5.43 22.70
CA ASN A 198 -1.60 6.63 23.29
C ASN A 198 -2.54 7.35 22.33
N PHE A 199 -3.80 7.50 22.74
CA PHE A 199 -4.85 8.11 21.91
C PHE A 199 -4.48 9.54 21.46
N SER A 200 -4.03 10.41 22.38
CA SER A 200 -3.72 11.80 22.05
C SER A 200 -2.56 11.96 21.07
N GLU A 201 -1.56 11.09 21.18
CA GLU A 201 -0.43 11.07 20.23
C GLU A 201 -0.86 10.56 18.86
N SER A 202 -1.67 9.50 18.82
CA SER A 202 -2.25 8.95 17.59
C SER A 202 -3.17 9.96 16.91
N GLN A 203 -4.05 10.63 17.66
CA GLN A 203 -4.90 11.72 17.17
C GLN A 203 -4.06 12.84 16.55
N LYS A 204 -2.98 13.25 17.23
CA LYS A 204 -2.06 14.29 16.74
C LYS A 204 -1.36 13.86 15.45
N ALA A 205 -0.97 12.59 15.32
CA ALA A 205 -0.34 12.05 14.12
C ALA A 205 -1.28 12.06 12.91
N LEU A 206 -2.59 11.87 13.13
CA LEU A 206 -3.63 11.89 12.10
C LEU A 206 -4.03 13.30 11.66
N GLN A 207 -3.76 14.35 12.43
CA GLN A 207 -4.17 15.72 12.11
C GLN A 207 -3.74 16.22 10.71
N PRO A 208 -2.51 15.97 10.20
CA PRO A 208 -2.13 16.39 8.86
C PRO A 208 -3.01 15.75 7.77
N PHE A 209 -3.48 14.52 8.00
CA PHE A 209 -4.38 13.79 7.09
C PHE A 209 -5.76 14.42 7.08
N LEU A 210 -6.34 14.60 8.25
CA LEU A 210 -7.67 15.21 8.41
C LEU A 210 -7.73 16.62 7.81
N LYS A 211 -6.62 17.37 7.87
CA LYS A 211 -6.52 18.71 7.25
C LYS A 211 -6.36 18.65 5.73
N LYS A 212 -5.75 17.59 5.21
CA LYS A 212 -5.44 17.48 3.79
C LYS A 212 -6.57 16.85 2.98
N PHE A 213 -7.24 15.87 3.56
CA PHE A 213 -8.28 15.08 2.91
C PHE A 213 -9.64 15.35 3.57
N ASP A 214 -10.66 15.59 2.76
CA ASP A 214 -12.05 15.63 3.21
C ASP A 214 -12.57 14.19 3.27
N ILE A 215 -12.25 13.49 4.38
CA ILE A 215 -12.50 12.06 4.54
C ILE A 215 -13.96 11.86 4.97
N PRO A 216 -14.82 11.24 4.14
CA PRO A 216 -16.26 11.17 4.39
C PRO A 216 -16.68 10.01 5.32
N TYR A 217 -15.74 9.25 5.86
CA TYR A 217 -15.97 8.09 6.74
C TYR A 217 -15.09 8.16 7.99
N PRO A 218 -15.48 7.50 9.09
CA PRO A 218 -14.75 7.59 10.34
C PRO A 218 -13.39 6.90 10.27
N ILE A 219 -12.39 7.53 10.89
CA ILE A 219 -11.10 6.93 11.23
C ILE A 219 -11.13 6.63 12.71
N LEU A 220 -11.00 5.37 13.08
CA LEU A 220 -11.00 4.92 14.46
C LEU A 220 -9.57 4.63 14.92
N ILE A 221 -9.30 4.89 16.18
CA ILE A 221 -7.98 4.72 16.79
C ILE A 221 -8.04 3.56 17.78
N PRO A 222 -7.66 2.33 17.37
CA PRO A 222 -7.59 1.21 18.31
C PRO A 222 -6.53 1.45 19.39
N PRO A 223 -6.72 0.96 20.63
CA PRO A 223 -5.78 1.17 21.75
C PRO A 223 -4.57 0.23 21.66
N VAL A 224 -3.95 0.15 20.50
CA VAL A 224 -2.77 -0.69 20.21
C VAL A 224 -1.85 0.02 19.24
N SER A 225 -0.54 -0.17 19.38
CA SER A 225 0.42 0.32 18.40
C SER A 225 0.59 -0.65 17.23
N VAL A 226 1.13 -0.17 16.11
CA VAL A 226 1.50 -1.02 14.97
C VAL A 226 2.53 -2.09 15.34
N ALA A 227 3.37 -1.83 16.35
CA ALA A 227 4.41 -2.74 16.83
C ALA A 227 3.88 -3.80 17.83
N ASP A 228 2.65 -3.67 18.32
CA ASP A 228 2.06 -4.67 19.23
C ASP A 228 1.88 -6.01 18.47
N GLU A 229 2.55 -7.06 18.92
CA GLU A 229 2.48 -8.40 18.33
C GLU A 229 1.06 -9.01 18.42
N HIS A 230 0.28 -8.59 19.42
CA HIS A 230 -1.11 -9.03 19.66
C HIS A 230 -2.16 -8.06 19.11
N LYS A 231 -1.77 -7.08 18.28
CA LYS A 231 -2.70 -6.06 17.74
C LYS A 231 -3.90 -6.68 17.04
N THR A 232 -3.71 -7.75 16.27
CA THR A 232 -4.79 -8.43 15.53
C THR A 232 -5.80 -9.06 16.48
N GLU A 233 -5.33 -9.79 17.48
CA GLU A 233 -6.17 -10.47 18.48
C GLU A 233 -7.00 -9.48 19.30
N LYS A 234 -6.40 -8.31 19.61
CA LYS A 234 -7.04 -7.26 20.40
C LYS A 234 -8.07 -6.44 19.61
N THR A 235 -8.03 -6.48 18.29
CA THR A 235 -8.83 -5.56 17.45
C THR A 235 -9.74 -6.29 16.47
N ILE A 236 -9.24 -7.23 15.68
CA ILE A 236 -9.96 -8.02 14.68
C ILE A 236 -9.54 -9.49 14.79
N PRO A 237 -9.97 -10.19 15.85
CA PRO A 237 -9.53 -11.58 16.11
C PRO A 237 -10.03 -12.58 15.07
N GLN A 238 -10.87 -12.17 14.12
CA GLN A 238 -11.41 -13.01 13.04
C GLN A 238 -10.38 -13.35 11.95
N ILE A 239 -9.27 -12.62 11.89
CA ILE A 239 -8.16 -12.90 10.96
C ILE A 239 -6.95 -13.41 11.73
N ASP A 240 -6.02 -14.06 11.02
CA ASP A 240 -4.82 -14.64 11.64
C ASP A 240 -3.79 -13.57 12.03
N ASN A 241 -3.49 -12.63 11.11
CA ASN A 241 -2.53 -11.56 11.37
C ASN A 241 -2.73 -10.36 10.42
N ILE A 242 -2.44 -9.16 10.90
CA ILE A 242 -2.28 -7.95 10.08
C ILE A 242 -0.80 -7.85 9.67
N VAL A 243 -0.48 -8.26 8.44
CA VAL A 243 0.90 -8.36 7.95
C VAL A 243 1.27 -7.21 7.00
N ALA A 244 0.30 -6.51 6.44
CA ALA A 244 0.51 -5.44 5.46
C ALA A 244 -0.31 -4.19 5.79
N PHE A 245 0.20 -3.05 5.34
CA PHE A 245 -0.49 -1.77 5.38
C PHE A 245 -0.43 -1.12 3.97
N PRO A 246 -1.62 -0.84 3.37
CA PRO A 246 -2.96 -1.11 3.90
C PRO A 246 -3.32 -2.60 3.86
N THR A 247 -4.34 -2.96 4.62
CA THR A 247 -5.09 -4.20 4.46
C THR A 247 -6.57 -3.84 4.38
N THR A 248 -7.25 -4.27 3.32
CA THR A 248 -8.68 -4.01 3.11
C THR A 248 -9.48 -5.25 3.44
N ILE A 249 -10.47 -5.11 4.33
CA ILE A 249 -11.33 -6.20 4.78
C ILE A 249 -12.77 -5.92 4.34
N PHE A 250 -13.37 -6.86 3.62
CA PHE A 250 -14.77 -6.79 3.17
C PHE A 250 -15.65 -7.60 4.09
N ILE A 251 -16.68 -6.93 4.64
CA ILE A 251 -17.65 -7.51 5.57
C ILE A 251 -19.02 -7.47 4.90
N ASN A 252 -19.70 -8.61 4.87
CA ASN A 252 -21.04 -8.71 4.29
C ASN A 252 -22.12 -8.12 5.21
N LYS A 253 -23.36 -7.99 4.70
CA LYS A 253 -24.52 -7.45 5.43
C LYS A 253 -24.85 -8.20 6.72
N SER A 254 -24.40 -9.45 6.84
CA SER A 254 -24.57 -10.26 8.05
C SER A 254 -23.47 -10.07 9.10
N GLY A 255 -22.44 -9.26 8.80
CA GLY A 255 -21.33 -8.92 9.70
C GLY A 255 -20.13 -9.89 9.66
N TYR A 256 -20.03 -10.75 8.65
CA TYR A 256 -18.92 -11.70 8.51
C TYR A 256 -17.91 -11.19 7.49
N ILE A 257 -16.61 -11.41 7.77
CA ILE A 257 -15.54 -11.16 6.81
C ILE A 257 -15.66 -12.18 5.67
N VAL A 258 -15.64 -11.69 4.42
CA VAL A 258 -15.75 -12.52 3.23
C VAL A 258 -14.53 -12.43 2.32
N LYS A 259 -13.77 -11.35 2.42
CA LYS A 259 -12.52 -11.17 1.65
C LYS A 259 -11.56 -10.29 2.43
N VAL A 260 -10.28 -10.60 2.32
CA VAL A 260 -9.17 -9.75 2.78
C VAL A 260 -8.25 -9.50 1.59
N HIS A 261 -7.83 -8.26 1.42
CA HIS A 261 -6.83 -7.87 0.43
C HIS A 261 -5.66 -7.20 1.14
N ASN A 262 -4.44 -7.67 0.87
CA ASN A 262 -3.23 -7.14 1.47
C ASN A 262 -2.50 -6.21 0.51
N GLY A 263 -1.99 -5.10 1.02
CA GLY A 263 -1.28 -4.10 0.25
C GLY A 263 -2.21 -3.28 -0.66
N PHE A 264 -1.61 -2.44 -1.47
CA PHE A 264 -2.31 -1.63 -2.46
C PHE A 264 -1.43 -1.52 -3.71
N ASP A 265 -1.95 -1.99 -4.83
CA ASP A 265 -1.36 -1.77 -6.14
C ASP A 265 -1.79 -0.38 -6.63
N GLY A 266 -1.02 0.65 -6.29
CA GLY A 266 -1.34 2.04 -6.57
C GLY A 266 -1.17 2.44 -8.04
N PRO A 267 -1.45 3.73 -8.37
CA PRO A 267 -1.42 4.22 -9.76
C PRO A 267 -0.11 3.99 -10.52
N ALA A 268 1.02 3.85 -9.80
CA ALA A 268 2.31 3.58 -10.41
C ALA A 268 2.43 2.18 -11.03
N THR A 269 1.56 1.24 -10.66
CA THR A 269 1.56 -0.16 -11.11
C THR A 269 0.78 -0.38 -12.43
N GLY A 270 0.19 0.68 -12.99
CA GLY A 270 -0.46 0.64 -14.29
C GLY A 270 -1.62 -0.36 -14.36
N ILE A 271 -1.42 -1.49 -15.07
CA ILE A 271 -2.47 -2.50 -15.27
C ILE A 271 -2.90 -3.16 -13.96
N HIS A 272 -2.01 -3.29 -12.96
CA HIS A 272 -2.35 -3.89 -11.67
C HIS A 272 -3.28 -2.98 -10.88
N PHE A 273 -3.09 -1.66 -10.93
CA PHE A 273 -4.05 -0.71 -10.35
C PHE A 273 -5.42 -0.78 -11.03
N THR A 274 -5.45 -0.97 -12.36
CA THR A 274 -6.72 -1.17 -13.07
C THR A 274 -7.43 -2.43 -12.59
N ARG A 275 -6.72 -3.56 -12.47
CA ARG A 275 -7.26 -4.82 -11.95
C ARG A 275 -7.73 -4.68 -10.50
N TYR A 276 -6.94 -4.05 -9.64
CA TYR A 276 -7.35 -3.76 -8.26
C TYR A 276 -8.70 -3.06 -8.20
N LYS A 277 -8.88 -1.99 -8.99
CA LYS A 277 -10.14 -1.25 -9.05
C LYS A 277 -11.32 -2.13 -9.53
N GLU A 278 -11.10 -2.92 -10.57
CA GLU A 278 -12.11 -3.83 -11.11
C GLU A 278 -12.52 -4.89 -10.09
N GLU A 279 -11.57 -5.53 -9.42
CA GLU A 279 -11.82 -6.54 -8.40
C GLU A 279 -12.50 -5.95 -7.16
N PHE A 280 -12.09 -4.75 -6.74
CA PHE A 280 -12.72 -4.02 -5.64
C PHE A 280 -14.21 -3.77 -5.96
N GLU A 281 -14.51 -3.21 -7.13
CA GLU A 281 -15.88 -2.96 -7.56
C GLU A 281 -16.72 -4.23 -7.71
N GLN A 282 -16.16 -5.28 -8.31
CA GLN A 282 -16.85 -6.56 -8.45
C GLN A 282 -17.19 -7.15 -7.10
N THR A 283 -16.26 -7.07 -6.14
CA THR A 283 -16.49 -7.51 -4.76
C THR A 283 -17.66 -6.75 -4.12
N LEU A 284 -17.66 -5.42 -4.21
CA LEU A 284 -18.75 -4.60 -3.67
C LEU A 284 -20.10 -4.89 -4.32
N LYS A 285 -20.16 -4.99 -5.66
CA LYS A 285 -21.38 -5.32 -6.39
C LYS A 285 -21.95 -6.68 -5.97
N ALA A 286 -21.09 -7.70 -5.86
CA ALA A 286 -21.51 -9.03 -5.42
C ALA A 286 -22.06 -9.04 -4.00
N LEU A 287 -21.45 -8.30 -3.07
CA LEU A 287 -21.89 -8.20 -1.68
C LEU A 287 -23.16 -7.35 -1.52
N SER A 288 -23.29 -6.27 -2.30
CA SER A 288 -24.47 -5.40 -2.25
C SER A 288 -25.73 -6.08 -2.81
N ALA A 289 -25.58 -7.04 -3.73
CA ALA A 289 -26.67 -7.79 -4.33
C ALA A 289 -27.23 -8.91 -3.42
N GLN A 290 -26.53 -9.31 -2.36
CA GLN A 290 -26.99 -10.27 -1.34
C GLN A 290 -27.92 -9.56 -0.32
#